data_4c66c878f174822ac83e4b45b704f6dd
#
_entry.id   4c66c878f174822ac83e4b45b704f6dd
#
_cell.length_a   1.000
_cell.length_b   1.000
_cell.length_c   1.000
_cell.angle_alpha   90.00
_cell.angle_beta   90.00
_cell.angle_gamma   90.00
#
_symmetry.space_group_name_H-M   'P 1'
#
loop_
_entity.id
_entity.type
_entity.pdbx_description
1 polymer ?
#
loop_
_entity_poly.entity_id
_entity_poly.type
_entity_poly.pdbx_seq_one_letter_code
_entity_poly.pdbx_strand_id
1 'polypeptide(L)'
;KIGIAMMSHETNTFSPVLTDLDRFSSGHGVPLRGEPALNTYRGTASCLGGYIAVAEAQSVDIDMGIAASAPPSGPVENDAYEYMCDAIVELAGRVDALLLDLHGAMTTKTYDDGEGELLRRIRSDNPALPIAISLDMHANITEAMVSNCNVLTGYHTYPHIDMDSTAVRGAKAFFAMLQGKANPVLRWGNAPMLPHVMRQGTDDEPNATLQNRAMAMESAGSLGVSVFTGFPHADIYDAGFSVVAMTDGDCDAAEAQVNELLGKAWEQREAFVYEIEPLPQSMQRAKEAAAGQGDGPVIVLDHYDN
;
A
#
# COMPACT_ATOMS: atom_id res chain seq x y z
N LYS A 1 -1.66 24.54 4.21
CA LYS A 1 -0.57 23.74 4.80
C LYS A 1 -0.92 22.26 4.69
N ILE A 2 -0.01 21.43 4.16
CA ILE A 2 -0.25 19.99 3.94
C ILE A 2 0.58 19.19 4.94
N GLY A 3 -0.06 18.23 5.64
CA GLY A 3 0.62 17.24 6.45
C GLY A 3 1.07 16.06 5.58
N ILE A 4 2.28 15.56 5.80
CA ILE A 4 2.78 14.34 5.17
C ILE A 4 3.33 13.43 6.27
N ALA A 5 2.91 12.16 6.30
CA ALA A 5 3.43 11.18 7.27
C ALA A 5 3.46 9.78 6.67
N MET A 6 4.20 8.88 7.31
CA MET A 6 4.29 7.47 6.96
C MET A 6 4.14 6.61 8.20
N MET A 7 3.33 5.57 8.08
CA MET A 7 3.20 4.46 9.03
C MET A 7 3.05 3.17 8.21
N SER A 8 4.16 2.50 7.93
CA SER A 8 4.20 1.39 6.98
C SER A 8 4.77 0.12 7.61
N HIS A 9 3.99 -0.94 7.59
CA HIS A 9 4.40 -2.28 8.04
C HIS A 9 3.50 -3.35 7.43
N GLU A 10 4.09 -4.45 7.01
CA GLU A 10 3.41 -5.66 6.57
C GLU A 10 3.49 -6.71 7.67
N THR A 11 2.35 -7.10 8.21
CA THR A 11 2.29 -7.99 9.37
C THR A 11 2.04 -9.44 8.97
N ASN A 12 3.00 -10.31 9.29
CA ASN A 12 2.79 -11.75 9.29
C ASN A 12 2.25 -12.17 10.67
N THR A 13 0.95 -12.44 10.77
CA THR A 13 0.30 -12.80 12.06
C THR A 13 0.76 -14.14 12.61
N PHE A 14 1.41 -14.98 11.79
CA PHE A 14 1.98 -16.27 12.22
C PHE A 14 3.41 -16.13 12.76
N SER A 15 4.04 -14.96 12.60
CA SER A 15 5.37 -14.71 13.14
C SER A 15 5.30 -14.52 14.68
N PRO A 16 6.17 -15.20 15.45
CA PRO A 16 6.25 -15.02 16.90
C PRO A 16 7.02 -13.74 17.29
N VAL A 17 7.64 -13.06 16.33
CA VAL A 17 8.48 -11.89 16.56
C VAL A 17 7.63 -10.63 16.42
N LEU A 18 7.27 -10.03 17.55
CA LEU A 18 6.48 -8.80 17.57
C LEU A 18 7.27 -7.61 17.00
N THR A 19 6.54 -6.63 16.48
CA THR A 19 7.10 -5.42 15.90
C THR A 19 7.00 -4.28 16.91
N ASP A 20 8.13 -3.94 17.52
CA ASP A 20 8.28 -2.84 18.46
C ASP A 20 8.65 -1.52 17.76
N LEU A 21 8.72 -0.43 18.53
CA LEU A 21 9.02 0.90 18.00
C LEU A 21 10.42 1.02 17.39
N ASP A 22 11.40 0.27 17.92
CA ASP A 22 12.78 0.30 17.42
C ASP A 22 12.85 -0.18 15.96
N ARG A 23 12.02 -1.16 15.59
CA ARG A 23 11.93 -1.65 14.20
C ARG A 23 11.44 -0.58 13.22
N PHE A 24 10.59 0.35 13.67
CA PHE A 24 10.09 1.46 12.84
C PHE A 24 11.09 2.61 12.68
N SER A 25 12.22 2.55 13.36
CA SER A 25 13.19 3.65 13.39
C SER A 25 14.20 3.66 12.24
N SER A 26 14.26 2.60 11.42
CA SER A 26 15.28 2.42 10.37
C SER A 26 16.73 2.61 10.89
N GLY A 27 16.98 2.23 12.15
CA GLY A 27 18.30 2.33 12.80
C GLY A 27 18.58 3.68 13.46
N HIS A 28 17.60 4.60 13.53
CA HIS A 28 17.75 5.91 14.19
C HIS A 28 17.32 5.91 15.66
N GLY A 29 16.93 4.77 16.22
CA GLY A 29 16.43 4.61 17.60
C GLY A 29 14.97 5.00 17.81
N VAL A 30 14.48 6.00 17.09
CA VAL A 30 13.06 6.39 16.97
C VAL A 30 12.77 6.81 15.54
N PRO A 31 11.52 6.67 15.07
CA PRO A 31 11.14 7.14 13.74
C PRO A 31 11.44 8.64 13.54
N LEU A 32 11.95 8.98 12.37
CA LEU A 32 12.23 10.37 12.01
C LEU A 32 10.95 11.21 11.98
N ARG A 33 11.08 12.50 12.34
CA ARG A 33 9.97 13.48 12.31
C ARG A 33 10.45 14.83 11.81
N GLY A 34 9.53 15.61 11.25
CA GLY A 34 9.80 16.99 10.85
C GLY A 34 10.90 17.12 9.80
N GLU A 35 11.74 18.11 9.93
CA GLU A 35 12.83 18.43 8.99
C GLU A 35 13.81 17.27 8.72
N PRO A 36 14.23 16.47 9.70
CA PRO A 36 15.02 15.26 9.45
C PRO A 36 14.33 14.26 8.52
N ALA A 37 13.05 13.99 8.72
CA ALA A 37 12.29 13.11 7.84
C ALA A 37 12.14 13.71 6.43
N LEU A 38 11.78 15.00 6.33
CA LEU A 38 11.65 15.71 5.06
C LEU A 38 12.95 15.63 4.23
N ASN A 39 14.10 15.86 4.86
CA ASN A 39 15.40 15.83 4.18
C ASN A 39 15.82 14.42 3.77
N THR A 40 15.45 13.41 4.55
CA THR A 40 15.75 12.00 4.25
C THR A 40 14.98 11.51 3.02
N TYR A 41 13.72 11.87 2.91
CA TYR A 41 12.85 11.33 1.85
C TYR A 41 12.74 12.22 0.59
N ARG A 42 13.14 13.49 0.67
CA ARG A 42 13.14 14.38 -0.50
C ARG A 42 14.00 13.84 -1.63
N GLY A 43 13.40 13.70 -2.82
CA GLY A 43 14.08 13.21 -4.02
C GLY A 43 14.35 11.71 -4.04
N THR A 44 13.74 10.94 -3.14
CA THR A 44 13.79 9.46 -3.17
C THR A 44 12.64 8.90 -4.04
N ALA A 45 12.82 7.65 -4.50
CA ALA A 45 11.79 6.91 -5.24
C ALA A 45 10.78 6.22 -4.29
N SER A 46 10.50 6.81 -3.12
CA SER A 46 9.48 6.36 -2.16
C SER A 46 8.17 7.12 -2.32
N CYS A 47 7.07 6.64 -1.74
CA CYS A 47 5.82 7.38 -1.70
C CYS A 47 5.99 8.74 -1.02
N LEU A 48 6.73 8.83 0.10
CA LEU A 48 7.03 10.11 0.73
C LEU A 48 7.76 11.06 -0.22
N GLY A 49 8.75 10.57 -0.98
CA GLY A 49 9.45 11.36 -2.00
C GLY A 49 8.50 11.90 -3.07
N GLY A 50 7.58 11.07 -3.54
CA GLY A 50 6.53 11.45 -4.49
C GLY A 50 5.58 12.51 -3.94
N TYR A 51 5.10 12.36 -2.70
CA TYR A 51 4.24 13.33 -2.03
C TYR A 51 4.94 14.67 -1.82
N ILE A 52 6.18 14.67 -1.34
CA ILE A 52 7.00 15.88 -1.15
C ILE A 52 7.16 16.61 -2.49
N ALA A 53 7.53 15.90 -3.55
CA ALA A 53 7.74 16.48 -4.87
C ALA A 53 6.48 17.18 -5.42
N VAL A 54 5.30 16.55 -5.26
CA VAL A 54 4.03 17.16 -5.71
C VAL A 54 3.68 18.36 -4.84
N ALA A 55 3.80 18.28 -3.52
CA ALA A 55 3.50 19.39 -2.61
C ALA A 55 4.41 20.62 -2.89
N GLU A 56 5.70 20.40 -3.12
CA GLU A 56 6.65 21.46 -3.52
C GLU A 56 6.28 22.08 -4.87
N ALA A 57 5.90 21.25 -5.85
CA ALA A 57 5.44 21.75 -7.17
C ALA A 57 4.16 22.58 -7.08
N GLN A 58 3.29 22.32 -6.08
CA GLN A 58 2.11 23.12 -5.80
C GLN A 58 2.42 24.37 -4.95
N SER A 59 3.66 24.58 -4.53
CA SER A 59 4.10 25.69 -3.68
C SER A 59 3.29 25.81 -2.38
N VAL A 60 2.98 24.67 -1.75
CA VAL A 60 2.29 24.61 -0.46
C VAL A 60 3.25 24.37 0.68
N ASP A 61 2.94 24.90 1.86
CA ASP A 61 3.71 24.61 3.07
C ASP A 61 3.54 23.14 3.48
N ILE A 62 4.66 22.45 3.68
CA ILE A 62 4.71 21.07 4.16
C ILE A 62 4.92 21.05 5.67
N ASP A 63 4.09 20.33 6.40
CA ASP A 63 4.32 19.92 7.78
C ASP A 63 4.64 18.41 7.75
N MET A 64 5.92 18.10 7.81
CA MET A 64 6.36 16.70 7.83
C MET A 64 6.16 16.11 9.23
N GLY A 65 5.34 15.08 9.30
CA GLY A 65 5.06 14.33 10.51
C GLY A 65 6.11 13.25 10.79
N ILE A 66 5.62 12.12 11.31
CA ILE A 66 6.43 10.93 11.54
C ILE A 66 6.65 10.17 10.21
N ALA A 67 7.85 9.61 10.05
CA ALA A 67 8.19 8.67 9.00
C ALA A 67 8.61 7.34 9.65
N ALA A 68 7.63 6.46 9.84
CA ALA A 68 7.77 5.19 10.51
C ALA A 68 7.59 4.04 9.52
N SER A 69 8.61 3.21 9.36
CA SER A 69 8.56 2.02 8.51
C SER A 69 9.35 0.89 9.15
N ALA A 70 8.75 -0.29 9.19
CA ALA A 70 9.40 -1.51 9.69
C ALA A 70 9.37 -2.62 8.64
N PRO A 71 10.45 -3.44 8.55
CA PRO A 71 10.42 -4.65 7.74
C PRO A 71 9.32 -5.60 8.20
N PRO A 72 8.82 -6.48 7.32
CA PRO A 72 7.83 -7.50 7.68
C PRO A 72 8.24 -8.30 8.92
N SER A 73 7.29 -8.48 9.84
CA SER A 73 7.42 -9.31 11.04
C SER A 73 6.04 -9.54 11.67
N GLY A 74 5.97 -9.95 12.94
CA GLY A 74 4.71 -10.21 13.64
C GLY A 74 3.92 -8.96 13.99
N PRO A 75 2.78 -9.13 14.67
CA PRO A 75 1.89 -8.03 15.05
C PRO A 75 2.60 -6.89 15.76
N VAL A 76 2.17 -5.67 15.45
CA VAL A 76 2.74 -4.45 16.04
C VAL A 76 2.36 -4.36 17.52
N GLU A 77 3.35 -4.07 18.37
CA GLU A 77 3.12 -3.79 19.79
C GLU A 77 2.23 -2.57 19.98
N ASN A 78 1.32 -2.64 20.94
CA ASN A 78 0.35 -1.56 21.18
C ASN A 78 1.04 -0.22 21.43
N ASP A 79 2.09 -0.20 22.25
CA ASP A 79 2.80 1.05 22.59
C ASP A 79 3.45 1.68 21.34
N ALA A 80 4.00 0.87 20.43
CA ALA A 80 4.55 1.34 19.17
C ALA A 80 3.45 1.91 18.26
N TYR A 81 2.34 1.20 18.15
CA TYR A 81 1.18 1.64 17.37
C TYR A 81 0.60 2.96 17.88
N GLU A 82 0.32 3.05 19.20
CA GLU A 82 -0.23 4.26 19.79
C GLU A 82 0.71 5.47 19.63
N TYR A 83 2.03 5.26 19.81
CA TYR A 83 3.02 6.32 19.60
C TYR A 83 2.98 6.89 18.18
N MET A 84 2.83 6.03 17.16
CA MET A 84 2.74 6.46 15.76
C MET A 84 1.40 7.13 15.46
N CYS A 85 0.30 6.54 15.93
CA CYS A 85 -1.04 7.10 15.77
C CYS A 85 -1.17 8.48 16.41
N ASP A 86 -0.73 8.66 17.66
CA ASP A 86 -0.76 9.95 18.34
C ASP A 86 -0.02 11.03 17.57
N ALA A 87 1.14 10.68 17.01
CA ALA A 87 1.93 11.60 16.19
C ALA A 87 1.20 12.02 14.91
N ILE A 88 0.49 11.11 14.24
CA ILE A 88 -0.25 11.41 13.01
C ILE A 88 -1.55 12.15 13.31
N VAL A 89 -2.27 11.80 14.37
CA VAL A 89 -3.48 12.50 14.82
C VAL A 89 -3.14 13.93 15.25
N GLU A 90 -2.03 14.15 15.99
CA GLU A 90 -1.54 15.49 16.31
C GLU A 90 -1.22 16.31 15.05
N LEU A 91 -0.58 15.70 14.04
CA LEU A 91 -0.32 16.36 12.76
C LEU A 91 -1.65 16.75 12.08
N ALA A 92 -2.62 15.84 12.03
CA ALA A 92 -3.93 16.08 11.43
C ALA A 92 -4.68 17.26 12.06
N GLY A 93 -4.46 17.53 13.35
CA GLY A 93 -5.08 18.65 14.09
C GLY A 93 -4.52 20.04 13.74
N ARG A 94 -3.42 20.14 12.93
CA ARG A 94 -2.74 21.43 12.64
C ARG A 94 -2.49 21.70 11.16
N VAL A 95 -3.07 20.89 10.27
CA VAL A 95 -2.92 21.01 8.81
C VAL A 95 -4.27 21.12 8.12
N ASP A 96 -4.29 21.61 6.89
CA ASP A 96 -5.51 21.80 6.10
C ASP A 96 -5.88 20.55 5.29
N ALA A 97 -4.91 19.65 5.06
CA ALA A 97 -5.10 18.37 4.38
C ALA A 97 -3.92 17.42 4.67
N LEU A 98 -4.10 16.11 4.46
CA LEU A 98 -3.16 15.08 4.87
C LEU A 98 -2.86 14.09 3.73
N LEU A 99 -1.58 13.83 3.52
CA LEU A 99 -1.06 12.80 2.63
C LEU A 99 -0.37 11.73 3.50
N LEU A 100 -0.85 10.49 3.44
CA LEU A 100 -0.34 9.39 4.25
C LEU A 100 0.22 8.28 3.36
N ASP A 101 1.44 7.89 3.63
CA ASP A 101 2.06 6.68 3.11
C ASP A 101 1.84 5.55 4.11
N LEU A 102 0.93 4.66 3.78
CA LEU A 102 0.55 3.51 4.60
C LEU A 102 0.87 2.23 3.83
N HIS A 103 0.90 1.09 4.53
CA HIS A 103 1.06 -0.20 3.84
C HIS A 103 -0.29 -0.79 3.43
N GLY A 104 -1.23 -0.86 4.35
CA GLY A 104 -2.53 -1.50 4.18
C GLY A 104 -2.59 -2.96 4.66
N ALA A 105 -1.51 -3.45 5.26
CA ALA A 105 -1.45 -4.80 5.83
C ALA A 105 -0.89 -4.81 7.26
N MET A 106 -1.02 -3.70 7.99
CA MET A 106 -0.59 -3.61 9.38
C MET A 106 -1.64 -4.21 10.31
N THR A 107 -1.27 -5.27 10.99
CA THR A 107 -2.02 -5.85 12.10
C THR A 107 -1.29 -5.56 13.42
N THR A 108 -2.03 -5.19 14.43
CA THR A 108 -1.50 -4.94 15.77
C THR A 108 -1.96 -6.05 16.73
N LYS A 109 -1.50 -6.00 17.99
CA LYS A 109 -1.99 -6.92 19.01
C LYS A 109 -3.48 -6.70 19.37
N THR A 110 -4.04 -5.55 18.98
CA THR A 110 -5.42 -5.18 19.33
C THR A 110 -6.32 -5.01 18.11
N TYR A 111 -5.76 -4.55 17.00
CA TYR A 111 -6.52 -4.20 15.79
C TYR A 111 -6.06 -5.07 14.61
N ASP A 112 -7.01 -5.72 13.95
CA ASP A 112 -6.76 -6.47 12.71
C ASP A 112 -6.44 -5.53 11.55
N ASP A 113 -6.96 -4.29 11.58
CA ASP A 113 -6.75 -3.22 10.61
C ASP A 113 -6.17 -1.99 11.32
N GLY A 114 -4.85 -1.88 11.35
CA GLY A 114 -4.15 -0.77 11.97
C GLY A 114 -4.32 0.54 11.19
N GLU A 115 -4.35 0.48 9.88
CA GLU A 115 -4.51 1.66 9.03
C GLU A 115 -5.93 2.21 9.08
N GLY A 116 -6.94 1.34 9.00
CA GLY A 116 -8.34 1.75 9.12
C GLY A 116 -8.65 2.36 10.49
N GLU A 117 -8.09 1.81 11.56
CA GLU A 117 -8.25 2.38 12.91
C GLU A 117 -7.58 3.77 13.02
N LEU A 118 -6.38 3.97 12.47
CA LEU A 118 -5.75 5.29 12.40
C LEU A 118 -6.64 6.30 11.67
N LEU A 119 -7.12 5.93 10.48
CA LEU A 119 -7.97 6.80 9.66
C LEU A 119 -9.30 7.13 10.38
N ARG A 120 -9.89 6.16 11.07
CA ARG A 120 -11.09 6.35 11.90
C ARG A 120 -10.85 7.36 13.03
N ARG A 121 -9.71 7.31 13.71
CA ARG A 121 -9.34 8.25 14.77
C ARG A 121 -9.20 9.66 14.21
N ILE A 122 -8.47 9.83 13.11
CA ILE A 122 -8.33 11.14 12.44
C ILE A 122 -9.70 11.69 12.06
N ARG A 123 -10.57 10.85 11.47
CA ARG A 123 -11.90 11.25 11.01
C ARG A 123 -12.83 11.59 12.18
N SER A 124 -12.68 10.92 13.32
CA SER A 124 -13.43 11.22 14.55
C SER A 124 -13.10 12.61 15.09
N ASP A 125 -11.81 12.99 15.08
CA ASP A 125 -11.35 14.27 15.62
C ASP A 125 -11.51 15.40 14.61
N ASN A 126 -11.36 15.12 13.32
CA ASN A 126 -11.50 16.08 12.24
C ASN A 126 -12.31 15.49 11.06
N PRO A 127 -13.66 15.49 11.15
CA PRO A 127 -14.53 14.85 10.15
C PRO A 127 -14.40 15.39 8.73
N ALA A 128 -13.96 16.64 8.57
CA ALA A 128 -13.89 17.32 7.28
C ALA A 128 -12.48 17.36 6.67
N LEU A 129 -11.45 16.89 7.39
CA LEU A 129 -10.06 16.94 6.91
C LEU A 129 -9.92 16.13 5.61
N PRO A 130 -9.46 16.72 4.50
CA PRO A 130 -9.12 15.96 3.31
C PRO A 130 -7.94 15.01 3.58
N ILE A 131 -8.06 13.75 3.19
CA ILE A 131 -7.05 12.71 3.39
C ILE A 131 -6.82 11.94 2.09
N ALA A 132 -5.56 11.84 1.67
CA ALA A 132 -5.15 10.91 0.63
C ALA A 132 -4.18 9.87 1.21
N ILE A 133 -4.30 8.63 0.76
CA ILE A 133 -3.43 7.52 1.17
C ILE A 133 -2.81 6.83 -0.04
N SER A 134 -1.56 6.40 0.09
CA SER A 134 -0.92 5.41 -0.78
C SER A 134 -0.74 4.10 -0.02
N LEU A 135 -0.95 2.99 -0.73
CA LEU A 135 -0.88 1.64 -0.18
C LEU A 135 -0.01 0.76 -1.06
N ASP A 136 0.61 -0.23 -0.44
CA ASP A 136 1.22 -1.36 -1.13
C ASP A 136 0.15 -2.22 -1.82
N MET A 137 0.47 -2.90 -2.91
CA MET A 137 -0.46 -3.81 -3.57
C MET A 137 -0.76 -5.09 -2.76
N HIS A 138 0.01 -5.36 -1.71
CA HIS A 138 -0.26 -6.41 -0.74
C HIS A 138 -1.25 -5.98 0.37
N ALA A 139 -1.85 -4.80 0.27
CA ALA A 139 -2.84 -4.34 1.23
C ALA A 139 -4.05 -5.28 1.30
N ASN A 140 -4.50 -5.55 2.51
CA ASN A 140 -5.77 -6.19 2.81
C ASN A 140 -6.82 -5.10 3.04
N ILE A 141 -7.51 -4.70 1.97
CA ILE A 141 -8.39 -3.53 1.98
C ILE A 141 -9.64 -3.77 2.83
N THR A 142 -9.93 -2.80 3.68
CA THR A 142 -11.11 -2.77 4.55
C THR A 142 -12.05 -1.62 4.20
N GLU A 143 -13.30 -1.72 4.64
CA GLU A 143 -14.25 -0.61 4.55
C GLU A 143 -13.76 0.62 5.32
N ALA A 144 -13.08 0.42 6.45
CA ALA A 144 -12.56 1.52 7.26
C ALA A 144 -11.48 2.32 6.53
N MET A 145 -10.60 1.68 5.76
CA MET A 145 -9.61 2.38 4.93
C MET A 145 -10.29 3.22 3.85
N VAL A 146 -11.24 2.65 3.10
CA VAL A 146 -11.88 3.33 1.96
C VAL A 146 -12.83 4.43 2.43
N SER A 147 -13.61 4.21 3.48
CA SER A 147 -14.61 5.15 3.96
C SER A 147 -14.02 6.38 4.66
N ASN A 148 -12.78 6.30 5.16
CA ASN A 148 -12.16 7.37 5.94
C ASN A 148 -11.10 8.17 5.16
N CYS A 149 -10.91 7.92 3.88
CA CYS A 149 -10.07 8.75 3.00
C CYS A 149 -10.88 9.36 1.84
N ASN A 150 -10.29 10.30 1.12
CA ASN A 150 -10.87 10.94 -0.06
C ASN A 150 -10.21 10.44 -1.35
N VAL A 151 -8.94 10.05 -1.25
CA VAL A 151 -8.13 9.54 -2.36
C VAL A 151 -7.35 8.33 -1.86
N LEU A 152 -7.36 7.25 -2.62
CA LEU A 152 -6.62 6.03 -2.34
C LEU A 152 -5.96 5.54 -3.63
N THR A 153 -4.65 5.28 -3.56
CA THR A 153 -3.88 4.68 -4.68
C THR A 153 -3.00 3.56 -4.17
N GLY A 154 -2.92 2.48 -4.93
CA GLY A 154 -2.04 1.33 -4.67
C GLY A 154 -0.96 1.18 -5.73
N TYR A 155 0.13 0.48 -5.40
CA TYR A 155 1.18 0.13 -6.36
C TYR A 155 0.64 -0.73 -7.49
N HIS A 156 1.20 -0.56 -8.69
CA HIS A 156 0.89 -1.37 -9.87
C HIS A 156 1.93 -2.45 -10.14
N THR A 157 3.05 -2.44 -9.42
CA THR A 157 4.17 -3.34 -9.72
C THR A 157 4.65 -4.14 -8.51
N TYR A 158 4.99 -5.39 -8.77
CA TYR A 158 5.72 -6.26 -7.86
C TYR A 158 6.76 -7.07 -8.69
N PRO A 159 8.07 -6.80 -8.45
CA PRO A 159 8.71 -5.93 -7.45
C PRO A 159 8.30 -4.46 -7.55
N HIS A 160 8.29 -3.76 -6.39
CA HIS A 160 7.83 -2.38 -6.26
C HIS A 160 8.84 -1.39 -6.87
N ILE A 161 8.57 -0.93 -8.08
CA ILE A 161 9.38 0.07 -8.79
C ILE A 161 8.61 1.36 -9.06
N ASP A 162 7.36 1.45 -8.61
CA ASP A 162 6.42 2.53 -8.91
C ASP A 162 5.88 3.25 -7.64
N MET A 163 6.56 3.14 -6.51
CA MET A 163 6.14 3.74 -5.23
C MET A 163 5.96 5.25 -5.34
N ASP A 164 6.96 5.97 -5.85
CA ASP A 164 6.90 7.42 -6.02
C ASP A 164 5.81 7.83 -7.03
N SER A 165 5.70 7.13 -8.14
CA SER A 165 4.69 7.42 -9.16
C SER A 165 3.27 7.13 -8.67
N THR A 166 3.07 6.15 -7.80
CA THR A 166 1.80 5.88 -7.12
C THR A 166 1.40 7.05 -6.23
N ALA A 167 2.31 7.53 -5.39
CA ALA A 167 2.07 8.70 -4.55
C ALA A 167 1.82 9.97 -5.39
N VAL A 168 2.58 10.16 -6.47
CA VAL A 168 2.37 11.28 -7.42
C VAL A 168 0.98 11.21 -8.05
N ARG A 169 0.51 10.02 -8.45
CA ARG A 169 -0.83 9.81 -9.02
C ARG A 169 -1.91 10.21 -8.01
N GLY A 170 -1.83 9.69 -6.78
CA GLY A 170 -2.75 10.03 -5.70
C GLY A 170 -2.73 11.52 -5.35
N ALA A 171 -1.54 12.10 -5.17
CA ALA A 171 -1.40 13.50 -4.85
C ALA A 171 -1.96 14.43 -5.95
N LYS A 172 -1.78 14.11 -7.23
CA LYS A 172 -2.38 14.88 -8.34
C LYS A 172 -3.91 14.89 -8.27
N ALA A 173 -4.54 13.74 -8.08
CA ALA A 173 -5.99 13.64 -7.89
C ALA A 173 -6.44 14.42 -6.65
N PHE A 174 -5.70 14.32 -5.57
CA PHE A 174 -5.97 15.00 -4.32
C PHE A 174 -5.88 16.52 -4.44
N PHE A 175 -4.83 17.08 -5.05
CA PHE A 175 -4.72 18.52 -5.28
C PHE A 175 -5.77 19.01 -6.27
N ALA A 176 -6.15 18.21 -7.28
CA ALA A 176 -7.27 18.56 -8.16
C ALA A 176 -8.58 18.68 -7.37
N MET A 177 -8.83 17.77 -6.44
CA MET A 177 -9.98 17.83 -5.52
C MET A 177 -9.93 19.09 -4.64
N LEU A 178 -8.79 19.36 -3.99
CA LEU A 178 -8.65 20.55 -3.13
C LEU A 178 -8.87 21.87 -3.90
N GLN A 179 -8.58 21.88 -5.18
CA GLN A 179 -8.79 23.02 -6.08
C GLN A 179 -10.20 23.06 -6.69
N GLY A 180 -11.08 22.12 -6.35
CA GLY A 180 -12.43 22.01 -6.91
C GLY A 180 -12.47 21.64 -8.40
N LYS A 181 -11.38 21.03 -8.93
CA LYS A 181 -11.24 20.60 -10.33
C LYS A 181 -11.63 19.15 -10.55
N ALA A 182 -11.71 18.37 -9.49
CA ALA A 182 -12.14 16.97 -9.50
C ALA A 182 -12.98 16.68 -8.26
N ASN A 183 -13.85 15.67 -8.37
CA ASN A 183 -14.67 15.15 -7.28
C ASN A 183 -14.43 13.63 -7.15
N PRO A 184 -13.31 13.19 -6.54
CA PRO A 184 -13.01 11.78 -6.41
C PRO A 184 -14.12 11.03 -5.69
N VAL A 185 -14.62 9.96 -6.30
CA VAL A 185 -15.52 9.00 -5.68
C VAL A 185 -14.89 7.62 -5.73
N LEU A 186 -14.89 6.94 -4.61
CA LEU A 186 -14.29 5.62 -4.42
C LEU A 186 -15.35 4.53 -4.45
N ARG A 187 -15.05 3.41 -5.12
CA ARG A 187 -15.75 2.14 -5.00
C ARG A 187 -14.73 1.04 -4.80
N TRP A 188 -15.11 0.01 -4.08
CA TRP A 188 -14.23 -1.10 -3.77
C TRP A 188 -14.99 -2.41 -3.61
N GLY A 189 -14.26 -3.50 -3.63
CA GLY A 189 -14.78 -4.83 -3.32
C GLY A 189 -13.67 -5.84 -3.18
N ASN A 190 -13.99 -6.98 -2.55
CA ASN A 190 -13.10 -8.12 -2.38
C ASN A 190 -13.60 -9.32 -3.16
N ALA A 191 -12.68 -10.16 -3.63
CA ALA A 191 -12.95 -11.52 -4.05
C ALA A 191 -12.60 -12.49 -2.90
N PRO A 192 -13.39 -13.57 -2.67
CA PRO A 192 -13.10 -14.54 -1.61
C PRO A 192 -11.94 -15.47 -2.02
N MET A 193 -10.74 -14.89 -2.20
CA MET A 193 -9.52 -15.59 -2.62
C MET A 193 -8.29 -14.99 -1.94
N LEU A 194 -7.33 -15.85 -1.64
CA LEU A 194 -6.01 -15.50 -1.07
C LEU A 194 -4.93 -15.89 -2.10
N PRO A 195 -4.48 -14.98 -2.95
CA PRO A 195 -3.38 -15.23 -3.87
C PRO A 195 -2.12 -15.60 -3.12
N HIS A 196 -1.43 -16.64 -3.56
CA HIS A 196 -0.11 -16.97 -3.00
C HIS A 196 0.92 -15.92 -3.44
N VAL A 197 1.82 -15.47 -2.54
CA VAL A 197 2.83 -14.42 -2.84
C VAL A 197 3.63 -14.70 -4.12
N MET A 198 3.96 -15.97 -4.38
CA MET A 198 4.66 -16.39 -5.60
C MET A 198 3.83 -16.28 -6.90
N ARG A 199 2.57 -15.85 -6.80
CA ARG A 199 1.67 -15.62 -7.94
C ARG A 199 1.19 -14.18 -8.02
N GLN A 200 1.82 -13.31 -7.25
CA GLN A 200 1.46 -11.89 -7.18
C GLN A 200 2.38 -11.00 -8.04
N GLY A 201 3.45 -11.55 -8.59
CA GLY A 201 4.36 -10.82 -9.50
C GLY A 201 3.61 -10.21 -10.69
N THR A 202 3.99 -8.99 -11.06
CA THR A 202 3.30 -8.23 -12.11
C THR A 202 3.95 -8.39 -13.50
N ASP A 203 5.06 -9.11 -13.57
CA ASP A 203 5.67 -9.55 -14.83
C ASP A 203 5.07 -10.88 -15.34
N ASP A 204 4.30 -11.57 -14.48
CA ASP A 204 3.73 -12.88 -14.75
C ASP A 204 2.19 -12.87 -14.67
N GLU A 205 1.57 -13.82 -15.40
CA GLU A 205 0.14 -14.05 -15.31
C GLU A 205 -0.21 -14.83 -14.01
N PRO A 206 -1.40 -14.58 -13.42
CA PRO A 206 -2.52 -13.79 -13.94
C PRO A 206 -2.47 -12.31 -13.57
N ASN A 207 -1.59 -11.88 -12.65
CA ASN A 207 -1.61 -10.52 -12.11
C ASN A 207 -1.21 -9.46 -13.16
N ALA A 208 -0.30 -9.78 -14.07
CA ALA A 208 0.09 -8.88 -15.17
C ALA A 208 -1.13 -8.35 -15.96
N THR A 209 -2.03 -9.24 -16.36
CA THR A 209 -3.26 -8.85 -17.08
C THR A 209 -4.15 -7.92 -16.24
N LEU A 210 -4.31 -8.16 -14.94
CA LEU A 210 -5.16 -7.36 -14.06
C LEU A 210 -4.59 -5.96 -13.84
N GLN A 211 -3.29 -5.86 -13.54
CA GLN A 211 -2.62 -4.57 -13.36
C GLN A 211 -2.59 -3.76 -14.66
N ASN A 212 -2.28 -4.40 -15.80
CA ASN A 212 -2.33 -3.72 -17.10
C ASN A 212 -3.74 -3.20 -17.42
N ARG A 213 -4.78 -3.94 -17.04
CA ARG A 213 -6.17 -3.49 -17.24
C ARG A 213 -6.51 -2.30 -16.33
N ALA A 214 -6.06 -2.29 -15.07
CA ALA A 214 -6.22 -1.16 -14.16
C ALA A 214 -5.55 0.11 -14.73
N MET A 215 -4.30 0.01 -15.17
CA MET A 215 -3.58 1.12 -15.81
C MET A 215 -4.25 1.60 -17.10
N ALA A 216 -4.87 0.71 -17.87
CA ALA A 216 -5.64 1.07 -19.06
C ALA A 216 -6.90 1.87 -18.71
N MET A 217 -7.58 1.56 -17.60
CA MET A 217 -8.74 2.31 -17.10
C MET A 217 -8.32 3.72 -16.65
N GLU A 218 -7.18 3.86 -15.97
CA GLU A 218 -6.60 5.16 -15.61
C GLU A 218 -6.27 5.98 -16.87
N SER A 219 -5.65 5.35 -17.87
CA SER A 219 -5.35 6.00 -19.15
C SER A 219 -6.59 6.43 -19.92
N ALA A 220 -7.73 5.78 -19.67
CA ALA A 220 -9.03 6.12 -20.23
C ALA A 220 -9.77 7.24 -19.45
N GLY A 221 -9.22 7.72 -18.31
CA GLY A 221 -9.72 8.87 -17.58
C GLY A 221 -10.14 8.63 -16.14
N SER A 222 -9.99 7.42 -15.59
CA SER A 222 -10.19 7.18 -14.16
C SER A 222 -9.09 7.89 -13.35
N LEU A 223 -9.44 8.42 -12.17
CA LEU A 223 -8.48 9.11 -11.30
C LEU A 223 -7.50 8.15 -10.63
N GLY A 224 -7.88 6.88 -10.48
CA GLY A 224 -7.05 5.81 -9.97
C GLY A 224 -7.81 4.48 -9.99
N VAL A 225 -7.14 3.39 -10.35
CA VAL A 225 -7.67 2.04 -10.26
C VAL A 225 -6.58 1.14 -9.72
N SER A 226 -6.76 0.61 -8.54
CA SER A 226 -5.75 -0.17 -7.84
C SER A 226 -6.23 -1.60 -7.60
N VAL A 227 -5.40 -2.55 -8.00
CA VAL A 227 -5.61 -3.99 -7.75
C VAL A 227 -4.70 -4.41 -6.62
N PHE A 228 -5.27 -4.90 -5.54
CA PHE A 228 -4.59 -5.39 -4.36
C PHE A 228 -4.68 -6.90 -4.32
N THR A 229 -3.56 -7.57 -4.34
CA THR A 229 -3.52 -9.03 -4.23
C THR A 229 -3.72 -9.50 -2.80
N GLY A 230 -3.55 -8.61 -1.84
CA GLY A 230 -3.60 -8.89 -0.41
C GLY A 230 -2.35 -9.58 0.11
N PHE A 231 -2.18 -9.57 1.44
CA PHE A 231 -1.12 -10.28 2.12
C PHE A 231 -1.67 -11.55 2.77
N PRO A 232 -1.36 -12.75 2.22
CA PRO A 232 -2.00 -14.00 2.65
C PRO A 232 -1.50 -14.53 4.01
N HIS A 233 -0.41 -13.98 4.55
CA HIS A 233 0.12 -14.37 5.86
C HIS A 233 -0.52 -13.57 7.02
N ALA A 234 -1.66 -12.96 6.78
CA ALA A 234 -2.47 -12.30 7.80
C ALA A 234 -3.74 -13.12 8.06
N ASP A 235 -3.87 -13.66 9.29
CA ASP A 235 -5.09 -14.36 9.75
C ASP A 235 -6.10 -13.33 10.27
N ILE A 236 -6.67 -12.57 9.35
CA ILE A 236 -7.69 -11.54 9.60
C ILE A 236 -8.87 -11.72 8.65
N TYR A 237 -10.02 -11.14 9.00
CA TYR A 237 -11.26 -11.32 8.23
C TYR A 237 -11.17 -10.78 6.80
N ASP A 238 -10.55 -9.62 6.60
CA ASP A 238 -10.49 -8.93 5.31
C ASP A 238 -9.25 -9.29 4.48
N ALA A 239 -8.50 -10.34 4.86
CA ALA A 239 -7.34 -10.77 4.09
C ALA A 239 -7.75 -11.24 2.69
N GLY A 240 -7.03 -10.76 1.66
CA GLY A 240 -7.16 -11.27 0.30
C GLY A 240 -7.29 -10.23 -0.79
N PHE A 241 -7.70 -10.72 -1.96
CA PHE A 241 -7.75 -9.94 -3.19
C PHE A 241 -8.86 -8.88 -3.15
N SER A 242 -8.51 -7.65 -3.50
CA SER A 242 -9.46 -6.56 -3.58
C SER A 242 -9.13 -5.57 -4.71
N VAL A 243 -10.10 -4.76 -5.05
CA VAL A 243 -9.98 -3.70 -6.07
C VAL A 243 -10.59 -2.42 -5.51
N VAL A 244 -9.90 -1.31 -5.72
CA VAL A 244 -10.42 0.04 -5.46
C VAL A 244 -10.38 0.82 -6.77
N ALA A 245 -11.50 1.41 -7.17
CA ALA A 245 -11.57 2.32 -8.32
C ALA A 245 -12.00 3.71 -7.87
N MET A 246 -11.35 4.72 -8.43
CA MET A 246 -11.60 6.13 -8.16
C MET A 246 -11.87 6.88 -9.47
N THR A 247 -13.03 7.49 -9.57
CA THR A 247 -13.47 8.26 -10.74
C THR A 247 -13.81 9.70 -10.37
N ASP A 248 -13.97 10.58 -11.36
CA ASP A 248 -14.39 11.95 -11.15
C ASP A 248 -15.92 12.06 -11.14
N GLY A 249 -16.52 11.86 -9.95
CA GLY A 249 -17.95 11.97 -9.70
C GLY A 249 -18.83 10.85 -10.26
N ASP A 250 -18.29 9.89 -10.98
CA ASP A 250 -19.05 8.80 -11.61
C ASP A 250 -18.98 7.51 -10.80
N CYS A 251 -19.92 7.37 -9.85
CA CYS A 251 -20.02 6.19 -8.99
C CYS A 251 -20.28 4.88 -9.77
N ASP A 252 -21.09 4.95 -10.82
CA ASP A 252 -21.46 3.76 -11.59
C ASP A 252 -20.26 3.25 -12.42
N ALA A 253 -19.48 4.16 -13.00
CA ALA A 253 -18.26 3.80 -13.69
C ALA A 253 -17.22 3.18 -12.73
N ALA A 254 -17.05 3.74 -11.52
CA ALA A 254 -16.16 3.17 -10.52
C ALA A 254 -16.60 1.75 -10.11
N GLU A 255 -17.88 1.55 -9.85
CA GLU A 255 -18.43 0.23 -9.50
C GLU A 255 -18.29 -0.78 -10.65
N ALA A 256 -18.53 -0.35 -11.90
CA ALA A 256 -18.33 -1.22 -13.07
C ALA A 256 -16.86 -1.66 -13.21
N GLN A 257 -15.91 -0.78 -12.95
CA GLN A 257 -14.47 -1.10 -12.99
C GLN A 257 -14.08 -2.11 -11.90
N VAL A 258 -14.57 -1.91 -10.68
CA VAL A 258 -14.36 -2.86 -9.58
C VAL A 258 -14.89 -4.23 -9.94
N ASN A 259 -16.16 -4.29 -10.41
CA ASN A 259 -16.82 -5.55 -10.77
C ASN A 259 -16.13 -6.26 -11.95
N GLU A 260 -15.63 -5.52 -12.95
CA GLU A 260 -14.87 -6.10 -14.07
C GLU A 260 -13.59 -6.78 -13.57
N LEU A 261 -12.79 -6.09 -12.75
CA LEU A 261 -11.50 -6.62 -12.28
C LEU A 261 -11.67 -7.76 -11.28
N LEU A 262 -12.64 -7.66 -10.35
CA LEU A 262 -12.97 -8.77 -9.45
C LEU A 262 -13.47 -10.01 -10.21
N GLY A 263 -14.31 -9.82 -11.23
CA GLY A 263 -14.80 -10.90 -12.08
C GLY A 263 -13.65 -11.61 -12.81
N LYS A 264 -12.75 -10.84 -13.42
CA LYS A 264 -11.55 -11.38 -14.10
C LYS A 264 -10.61 -12.13 -13.15
N ALA A 265 -10.38 -11.57 -11.94
CA ALA A 265 -9.56 -12.24 -10.92
C ALA A 265 -10.19 -13.56 -10.48
N TRP A 266 -11.50 -13.57 -10.25
CA TRP A 266 -12.23 -14.77 -9.85
C TRP A 266 -12.23 -15.85 -10.92
N GLU A 267 -12.40 -15.47 -12.20
CA GLU A 267 -12.30 -16.40 -13.34
C GLU A 267 -10.93 -17.08 -13.41
N GLN A 268 -9.87 -16.36 -13.03
CA GLN A 268 -8.48 -16.81 -13.06
C GLN A 268 -7.96 -17.31 -11.68
N ARG A 269 -8.81 -17.45 -10.67
CA ARG A 269 -8.42 -17.75 -9.29
C ARG A 269 -7.51 -18.98 -9.12
N GLU A 270 -7.67 -19.99 -9.96
CA GLU A 270 -6.85 -21.21 -9.92
C GLU A 270 -5.39 -20.93 -10.32
N ALA A 271 -5.16 -19.92 -11.17
CA ALA A 271 -3.81 -19.52 -11.57
C ALA A 271 -3.05 -18.78 -10.44
N PHE A 272 -3.76 -18.28 -9.43
CA PHE A 272 -3.16 -17.70 -8.22
C PHE A 272 -2.72 -18.74 -7.19
N VAL A 273 -3.03 -20.02 -7.41
CA VAL A 273 -2.54 -21.11 -6.58
C VAL A 273 -1.10 -21.44 -6.98
N TYR A 274 -0.21 -21.52 -6.01
CA TYR A 274 1.17 -21.92 -6.21
C TYR A 274 1.39 -23.36 -5.77
N GLU A 275 1.87 -24.18 -6.68
CA GLU A 275 2.28 -25.55 -6.37
C GLU A 275 3.76 -25.56 -5.95
N ILE A 276 4.02 -25.97 -4.71
CA ILE A 276 5.38 -26.02 -4.16
C ILE A 276 6.14 -27.15 -4.85
N GLU A 277 7.20 -26.78 -5.58
CA GLU A 277 8.13 -27.75 -6.16
C GLU A 277 8.97 -28.40 -5.04
N PRO A 278 9.14 -29.73 -5.03
CA PRO A 278 10.01 -30.39 -4.05
C PRO A 278 11.43 -29.84 -4.09
N LEU A 279 12.02 -29.51 -2.93
CA LEU A 279 13.36 -28.92 -2.81
C LEU A 279 14.44 -29.66 -3.64
N PRO A 280 14.52 -31.01 -3.70
CA PRO A 280 15.49 -31.70 -4.55
C PRO A 280 15.37 -31.35 -6.03
N GLN A 281 14.16 -31.11 -6.52
CA GLN A 281 13.89 -30.74 -7.91
C GLN A 281 14.32 -29.30 -8.17
N SER A 282 14.00 -28.35 -7.27
CA SER A 282 14.46 -26.97 -7.34
C SER A 282 15.99 -26.89 -7.33
N MET A 283 16.65 -27.65 -6.47
CA MET A 283 18.11 -27.72 -6.43
C MET A 283 18.73 -28.33 -7.69
N GLN A 284 18.07 -29.30 -8.32
CA GLN A 284 18.53 -29.84 -9.59
C GLN A 284 18.42 -28.80 -10.72
N ARG A 285 17.30 -28.09 -10.79
CA ARG A 285 17.14 -26.98 -11.75
C ARG A 285 18.19 -25.89 -11.56
N ALA A 286 18.48 -25.51 -10.31
CA ALA A 286 19.52 -24.53 -10.02
C ALA A 286 20.90 -24.97 -10.51
N LYS A 287 21.25 -26.26 -10.31
CA LYS A 287 22.51 -26.84 -10.82
C LYS A 287 22.57 -26.84 -12.35
N GLU A 288 21.48 -27.20 -13.01
CA GLU A 288 21.38 -27.20 -14.48
C GLU A 288 21.51 -25.79 -15.05
N ALA A 289 20.82 -24.82 -14.43
CA ALA A 289 20.94 -23.42 -14.79
C ALA A 289 22.36 -22.87 -14.59
N ALA A 290 23.02 -23.21 -13.48
CA ALA A 290 24.40 -22.81 -13.21
C ALA A 290 25.44 -23.48 -14.14
N ALA A 291 25.14 -24.67 -14.68
CA ALA A 291 25.97 -25.34 -15.66
C ALA A 291 25.76 -24.81 -17.09
N GLY A 292 24.72 -24.02 -17.33
CA GLY A 292 24.45 -23.36 -18.59
C GLY A 292 25.41 -22.19 -18.86
N GLN A 293 25.34 -21.63 -20.07
CA GLN A 293 26.18 -20.50 -20.49
C GLN A 293 25.53 -19.12 -20.15
N GLY A 294 24.91 -18.99 -18.97
CA GLY A 294 24.36 -17.73 -18.51
C GLY A 294 25.44 -16.80 -17.94
N ASP A 295 25.31 -15.50 -18.18
CA ASP A 295 26.29 -14.48 -17.74
C ASP A 295 26.12 -14.03 -16.26
N GLY A 296 25.21 -14.63 -15.49
CA GLY A 296 24.89 -14.23 -14.12
C GLY A 296 24.85 -15.40 -13.13
N PRO A 297 24.83 -15.09 -11.83
CA PRO A 297 24.66 -16.09 -10.80
C PRO A 297 23.23 -16.67 -10.81
N VAL A 298 23.10 -17.93 -10.41
CA VAL A 298 21.80 -18.54 -10.07
C VAL A 298 21.55 -18.27 -8.59
N ILE A 299 20.47 -17.57 -8.28
CA ILE A 299 20.06 -17.26 -6.92
C ILE A 299 18.91 -18.20 -6.56
N VAL A 300 19.05 -18.91 -5.45
CA VAL A 300 17.99 -19.71 -4.85
C VAL A 300 17.47 -18.94 -3.65
N LEU A 301 16.20 -18.56 -3.69
CA LEU A 301 15.56 -17.79 -2.63
C LEU A 301 14.73 -18.73 -1.74
N ASP A 302 14.85 -18.54 -0.45
CA ASP A 302 13.85 -18.98 0.51
C ASP A 302 12.84 -17.83 0.67
N HIS A 303 11.64 -18.01 0.13
CA HIS A 303 10.59 -16.99 0.13
C HIS A 303 9.61 -17.13 1.31
N TYR A 304 9.94 -18.02 2.23
CA TYR A 304 9.06 -18.40 3.33
C TYR A 304 8.82 -17.28 4.34
N ASP A 305 9.72 -16.33 4.38
CA ASP A 305 9.71 -15.22 5.30
C ASP A 305 9.81 -13.92 4.50
N ASN A 306 8.69 -13.41 4.11
CA ASN A 306 8.64 -12.10 3.50
C ASN A 306 8.82 -11.03 4.58
#